data_df2e260b44fd529666213508163fb36b
#
_entry.id   df2e260b44fd529666213508163fb36b
#
_cell.length_a   1.000
_cell.length_b   1.000
_cell.length_c   1.000
_cell.angle_alpha   90.00
_cell.angle_beta   90.00
_cell.angle_gamma   90.00
#
_symmetry.space_group_name_H-M   'P 1'
#
loop_
_entity.id
_entity.type
_entity.pdbx_description
1 polymer ?
#
loop_
_entity_poly.entity_id
_entity_poly.type
_entity_poly.pdbx_seq_one_letter_code
_entity_poly.pdbx_strand_id
1 'polypeptide(L)'
;MNKKIGFIGAGNMAKAMMSGVISSKMVDPKNIIASDGYLPSLENIKKEFGVQVAQSNKEVVKFSDVIFLAVKPNIYGAIMEEIKDSLGDKIVVTI
;
A
#
# COMPACT_ATOMS: atom_id res chain seq x y z
N MET A 1 0.24 7.36 15.80
CA MET A 1 -0.46 7.85 14.58
C MET A 1 -1.58 6.89 14.24
N ASN A 2 -2.80 7.40 14.06
CA ASN A 2 -3.98 6.57 13.83
C ASN A 2 -4.36 6.43 12.35
N LYS A 3 -3.46 6.85 11.45
CA LYS A 3 -3.72 6.77 10.01
C LYS A 3 -3.57 5.35 9.51
N LYS A 4 -4.39 5.02 8.52
CA LYS A 4 -4.28 3.76 7.81
C LYS A 4 -3.53 4.00 6.51
N ILE A 5 -2.54 3.17 6.25
CA ILE A 5 -1.62 3.35 5.13
C ILE A 5 -1.78 2.20 4.15
N GLY A 6 -1.90 2.55 2.87
CA GLY A 6 -1.99 1.57 1.81
C GLY A 6 -0.82 1.67 0.86
N PHE A 7 -0.42 0.52 0.32
CA PHE A 7 0.62 0.45 -0.71
C PHE A 7 0.03 -0.26 -1.91
N ILE A 8 0.10 0.40 -3.06
CA ILE A 8 -0.18 -0.26 -4.33
C ILE A 8 1.17 -0.62 -4.90
N GLY A 9 1.49 -1.90 -4.84
CA GLY A 9 2.83 -2.43 -5.09
C GLY A 9 3.49 -2.88 -3.80
N ALA A 10 4.06 -4.08 -3.79
CA ALA A 10 4.67 -4.69 -2.61
C ALA A 10 6.10 -5.15 -2.88
N GLY A 11 6.81 -4.42 -3.73
CA GLY A 11 8.20 -4.71 -4.04
C GLY A 11 9.16 -4.15 -3.00
N ASN A 12 10.44 -4.08 -3.36
CA ASN A 12 11.49 -3.71 -2.41
C ASN A 12 11.32 -2.33 -1.80
N MET A 13 10.88 -1.35 -2.58
CA MET A 13 10.68 0.00 -2.07
C MET A 13 9.56 0.05 -1.02
N ALA A 14 8.43 -0.61 -1.33
CA ALA A 14 7.32 -0.69 -0.38
C ALA A 14 7.74 -1.41 0.90
N LYS A 15 8.50 -2.51 0.77
CA LYS A 15 8.99 -3.25 1.93
C LYS A 15 9.90 -2.38 2.81
N ALA A 16 10.77 -1.59 2.19
CA ALA A 16 11.66 -0.71 2.94
C ALA A 16 10.87 0.32 3.75
N MET A 17 9.83 0.90 3.14
CA MET A 17 8.98 1.87 3.83
C MET A 17 8.18 1.22 4.94
N MET A 18 7.60 0.04 4.70
CA MET A 18 6.88 -0.70 5.74
C MET A 18 7.77 -0.99 6.93
N SER A 19 8.99 -1.47 6.66
CA SER A 19 9.96 -1.76 7.70
C SER A 19 10.26 -0.51 8.54
N GLY A 20 10.44 0.63 7.87
CA GLY A 20 10.75 1.88 8.56
C GLY A 20 9.63 2.34 9.47
N VAL A 21 8.39 2.38 8.97
CA VAL A 21 7.27 2.89 9.78
C VAL A 21 6.90 1.93 10.90
N ILE A 22 7.05 0.64 10.69
CA ILE A 22 6.77 -0.36 11.73
C ILE A 22 7.84 -0.31 12.81
N SER A 23 9.12 -0.25 12.41
CA SER A 23 10.23 -0.21 13.36
C SER A 23 10.19 1.04 14.23
N SER A 24 9.76 2.16 13.68
CA SER A 24 9.64 3.41 14.44
C SER A 24 8.39 3.45 15.30
N LYS A 25 7.55 2.44 15.21
CA LYS A 25 6.27 2.33 15.94
C LYS A 25 5.29 3.46 15.62
N MET A 26 5.45 4.07 14.45
CA MET A 26 4.53 5.13 14.00
C MET A 26 3.18 4.56 13.62
N VAL A 27 3.17 3.36 13.04
CA VAL A 27 1.94 2.72 12.57
C VAL A 27 1.98 1.24 12.95
N ASP A 28 0.86 0.75 13.47
CA ASP A 28 0.71 -0.67 13.76
C ASP A 28 0.57 -1.43 12.44
N PRO A 29 1.20 -2.62 12.30
CA PRO A 29 1.07 -3.41 11.06
C PRO A 29 -0.37 -3.67 10.63
N LYS A 30 -1.30 -3.81 11.56
CA LYS A 30 -2.70 -4.04 11.22
C LYS A 30 -3.35 -2.84 10.51
N ASN A 31 -2.72 -1.67 10.58
CA ASN A 31 -3.19 -0.47 9.90
C ASN A 31 -2.49 -0.23 8.57
N ILE A 32 -1.78 -1.25 8.07
CA ILE A 32 -1.11 -1.21 6.78
C ILE A 32 -1.70 -2.29 5.89
N ILE A 33 -2.01 -1.94 4.64
CA ILE A 33 -2.52 -2.89 3.65
C ILE A 33 -1.75 -2.70 2.35
N ALA A 34 -1.62 -3.76 1.58
CA ALA A 34 -0.92 -3.68 0.30
C ALA A 34 -1.57 -4.56 -0.75
N SER A 35 -1.43 -4.16 -2.01
CA SER A 35 -1.82 -4.96 -3.17
C SER A 35 -0.63 -5.11 -4.10
N ASP A 36 -0.62 -6.18 -4.90
CA ASP A 36 0.40 -6.41 -5.92
C ASP A 36 -0.11 -7.49 -6.87
N GLY A 37 0.24 -7.36 -8.15
CA GLY A 37 -0.12 -8.36 -9.12
C GLY A 37 0.66 -9.67 -8.97
N TYR A 38 1.77 -9.64 -8.22
CA TYR A 38 2.60 -10.80 -7.98
C TYR A 38 2.32 -11.33 -6.56
N LEU A 39 1.53 -12.39 -6.48
CA LEU A 39 1.06 -12.90 -5.19
C LEU A 39 2.17 -13.26 -4.20
N PRO A 40 3.31 -13.85 -4.62
CA PRO A 40 4.37 -14.13 -3.65
C PRO A 40 4.89 -12.90 -2.91
N SER A 41 4.88 -11.73 -3.54
CA SER A 41 5.27 -10.49 -2.85
C SER A 41 4.34 -10.19 -1.68
N LEU A 42 3.03 -10.41 -1.86
CA LEU A 42 2.05 -10.19 -0.81
C LEU A 42 2.23 -11.19 0.33
N GLU A 43 2.47 -12.45 0.00
CA GLU A 43 2.69 -13.45 1.03
C GLU A 43 3.93 -13.13 1.86
N ASN A 44 4.99 -12.64 1.21
CA ASN A 44 6.23 -12.29 1.88
C ASN A 44 6.02 -11.16 2.89
N ILE A 45 5.32 -10.08 2.52
CA ILE A 45 5.13 -8.96 3.43
C ILE A 45 4.18 -9.31 4.57
N LYS A 46 3.18 -10.13 4.28
CA LYS A 46 2.26 -10.58 5.32
C LYS A 46 3.02 -11.39 6.37
N LYS A 47 3.88 -12.30 5.92
CA LYS A 47 4.66 -13.15 6.80
C LYS A 47 5.72 -12.38 7.56
N GLU A 48 6.40 -11.46 6.89
CA GLU A 48 7.50 -10.72 7.48
C GLU A 48 7.05 -9.62 8.44
N PHE A 49 5.99 -8.89 8.08
CA PHE A 49 5.58 -7.69 8.80
C PHE A 49 4.23 -7.82 9.50
N GLY A 50 3.42 -8.79 9.15
CA GLY A 50 2.09 -8.90 9.73
C GLY A 50 1.09 -7.89 9.21
N VAL A 51 1.35 -7.30 8.05
CA VAL A 51 0.44 -6.34 7.43
C VAL A 51 -0.69 -7.06 6.72
N GLN A 52 -1.76 -6.34 6.40
CA GLN A 52 -2.87 -6.88 5.65
C GLN A 52 -2.56 -6.87 4.16
N VAL A 53 -3.17 -7.79 3.42
CA VAL A 53 -3.03 -7.83 1.97
C VAL A 53 -4.41 -7.70 1.35
N ALA A 54 -4.47 -7.02 0.20
CA ALA A 54 -5.70 -6.77 -0.52
C ALA A 54 -5.72 -7.56 -1.82
N GLN A 55 -6.91 -7.88 -2.30
CA GLN A 55 -7.08 -8.57 -3.58
C GLN A 55 -7.22 -7.59 -4.74
N SER A 56 -7.37 -6.31 -4.46
CA SER A 56 -7.52 -5.30 -5.50
C SER A 56 -6.99 -3.96 -5.03
N ASN A 57 -6.66 -3.08 -5.98
CA ASN A 57 -6.23 -1.72 -5.65
C ASN A 57 -7.37 -0.91 -5.04
N LYS A 58 -8.60 -1.17 -5.43
CA LYS A 58 -9.75 -0.47 -4.84
C LYS A 58 -9.90 -0.80 -3.37
N GLU A 59 -9.61 -2.04 -2.98
CA GLU A 59 -9.66 -2.44 -1.57
C GLU A 59 -8.61 -1.66 -0.75
N VAL A 60 -7.42 -1.46 -1.32
CA VAL A 60 -6.38 -0.65 -0.68
C VAL A 60 -6.88 0.78 -0.45
N VAL A 61 -7.50 1.35 -1.48
CA VAL A 61 -8.02 2.72 -1.39
C VAL A 61 -9.10 2.84 -0.33
N LYS A 62 -10.03 1.90 -0.29
CA LYS A 62 -11.12 1.94 0.70
C LYS A 62 -10.60 1.88 2.13
N PHE A 63 -9.57 1.08 2.37
CA PHE A 63 -9.01 0.89 3.70
C PHE A 63 -8.19 2.11 4.15
N SER A 64 -7.51 2.77 3.23
CA SER A 64 -6.39 3.67 3.55
C SER A 64 -6.78 5.13 3.63
N ASP A 65 -6.07 5.88 4.47
CA ASP A 65 -6.12 7.35 4.48
C ASP A 65 -5.03 7.91 3.57
N VAL A 66 -3.87 7.25 3.53
CA VAL A 66 -2.73 7.63 2.71
C VAL A 66 -2.34 6.43 1.86
N ILE A 67 -2.18 6.65 0.56
CA ILE A 67 -1.87 5.58 -0.38
C ILE A 67 -0.54 5.88 -1.06
N PHE A 68 0.39 4.93 -0.99
CA PHE A 68 1.68 5.03 -1.68
C PHE A 68 1.64 4.20 -2.94
N LEU A 69 1.93 4.83 -4.09
CA LEU A 69 2.07 4.12 -5.35
C LEU A 69 3.53 3.68 -5.48
N ALA A 70 3.77 2.41 -5.21
CA ALA A 70 5.11 1.82 -5.23
C ALA A 70 5.25 0.90 -6.45
N VAL A 71 4.89 1.41 -7.61
CA VAL A 71 4.91 0.67 -8.87
C VAL A 71 5.76 1.43 -9.88
N LYS A 72 6.06 0.80 -11.00
CA LYS A 72 6.85 1.45 -12.05
C LYS A 72 6.07 2.62 -12.64
N PRO A 73 6.75 3.73 -12.97
CA PRO A 73 6.07 4.93 -13.48
C PRO A 73 5.19 4.70 -14.70
N ASN A 74 5.54 3.74 -15.55
CA ASN A 74 4.78 3.48 -16.76
C ASN A 74 3.38 2.93 -16.51
N ILE A 75 3.07 2.49 -15.27
CA ILE A 75 1.74 1.98 -14.95
C ILE A 75 0.97 2.91 -14.00
N TYR A 76 1.53 4.04 -13.59
CA TYR A 76 0.85 4.99 -12.72
C TYR A 76 -0.49 5.43 -13.33
N GLY A 77 -0.50 5.77 -14.62
CA GLY A 77 -1.71 6.26 -15.26
C GLY A 77 -2.85 5.26 -15.22
N ALA A 78 -2.54 4.00 -15.50
CA ALA A 78 -3.57 2.96 -15.48
C ALA A 78 -4.13 2.77 -14.07
N ILE A 79 -3.28 2.79 -13.06
CA ILE A 79 -3.72 2.62 -11.67
C ILE A 79 -4.55 3.83 -11.23
N MET A 80 -4.10 5.04 -11.54
CA MET A 80 -4.86 6.24 -11.18
C MET A 80 -6.23 6.24 -11.84
N GLU A 81 -6.32 5.81 -13.09
CA GLU A 81 -7.60 5.69 -13.77
C GLU A 81 -8.52 4.69 -13.07
N GLU A 82 -7.95 3.60 -12.56
CA GLU A 82 -8.69 2.58 -11.85
C GLU A 82 -9.27 3.08 -10.53
N ILE A 83 -8.50 3.88 -9.78
CA ILE A 83 -8.85 4.24 -8.41
C ILE A 83 -9.38 5.66 -8.24
N LYS A 84 -9.31 6.49 -9.26
CA LYS A 84 -9.61 7.93 -9.12
C LYS A 84 -10.98 8.23 -8.52
N ASP A 85 -11.99 7.44 -8.86
CA ASP A 85 -13.35 7.67 -8.39
C ASP A 85 -13.53 7.28 -6.92
N SER A 86 -12.60 6.53 -6.36
CA SER A 86 -12.66 6.06 -4.98
C SER A 86 -11.79 6.88 -4.03
N LEU A 87 -10.99 7.83 -4.56
CA LEU A 87 -10.01 8.52 -3.75
C LEU A 87 -10.59 9.51 -2.75
N GLY A 88 -11.64 10.27 -3.14
CA GLY A 88 -12.18 11.29 -2.26
C GLY A 88 -11.11 12.24 -1.75
N ASP A 89 -11.01 12.38 -0.43
CA ASP A 89 -10.04 13.28 0.22
C ASP A 89 -8.73 12.58 0.59
N LYS A 90 -8.52 11.38 0.09
CA LYS A 90 -7.33 10.60 0.46
C LYS A 90 -6.07 11.17 -0.20
N ILE A 91 -4.94 10.97 0.49
CA ILE A 91 -3.64 11.44 0.01
C ILE A 91 -2.98 10.32 -0.78
N VAL A 92 -2.48 10.65 -1.98
CA VAL A 92 -1.74 9.70 -2.81
C VAL A 92 -0.32 10.20 -2.98
N VAL A 93 0.64 9.35 -2.68
CA VAL A 93 2.07 9.67 -2.77
C VAL A 93 2.72 8.71 -3.75
N THR A 94 3.43 9.23 -4.74
CA THR A 94 4.21 8.41 -5.68
C THR A 94 5.63 8.29 -5.17
N ILE A 95 6.18 7.09 -5.26
CA ILE A 95 7.54 6.82 -4.80
C ILE A 95 8.33 5.99 -5.82
#